data_7aaea30a70a78d25afeb2ed86659b10c
#
_entry.id   7aaea30a70a78d25afeb2ed86659b10c
#
_cell.length_a   1.000
_cell.length_b   1.000
_cell.length_c   1.000
_cell.angle_alpha   90.00
_cell.angle_beta   90.00
_cell.angle_gamma   90.00
#
_symmetry.space_group_name_H-M   'P 1'
#
loop_
_entity.id
_entity.type
_entity.pdbx_description
1 polymer ?
#
loop_
_entity_poly.entity_id
_entity_poly.type
_entity_poly.pdbx_seq_one_letter_code
_entity_poly.pdbx_strand_id
1 'polypeptide(L)'
;MKKLLLSLFITTLLPNLLKADILDHWSVEAESPETSVTTLPDSIIDIVAPKGLTLWYNERMEGNTIIEYDARIVVEDNNSEPWNRLSDLNCFWMASDSHKESRSPFEGIPERQGIFVRQYALSLYYLGFGGNHNTTTRFRRYTGDERGVKNADYRPAILIEYTDSAHLLKKNYWYHIRLEQIDGCVRYIIDGEVIVEYQDPTPLPRGYFGFRTTLSHAQIRRFTYTCTPLF
;
A
#
# COMPACT_ATOMS: atom_id res chain seq x y z
N MET A 1 8.37 -61.70 -44.22
CA MET A 1 7.89 -61.32 -42.87
C MET A 1 8.38 -59.88 -42.58
N LYS A 2 7.52 -58.85 -42.71
CA LYS A 2 7.84 -57.44 -42.44
C LYS A 2 7.44 -57.17 -41.01
N LYS A 3 8.42 -56.78 -40.16
CA LYS A 3 8.16 -56.34 -38.81
C LYS A 3 7.73 -54.87 -38.82
N LEU A 4 6.50 -54.62 -38.35
CA LEU A 4 5.92 -53.30 -38.15
C LEU A 4 6.42 -52.77 -36.78
N LEU A 5 7.23 -51.71 -36.78
CA LEU A 5 7.60 -50.98 -35.55
C LEU A 5 6.49 -49.97 -35.25
N LEU A 6 5.76 -50.18 -34.17
CA LEU A 6 4.78 -49.23 -33.63
C LEU A 6 5.51 -48.25 -32.72
N SER A 7 5.69 -47.01 -33.19
CA SER A 7 6.25 -45.93 -32.37
C SER A 7 5.17 -45.32 -31.49
N LEU A 8 5.30 -45.51 -30.17
CA LEU A 8 4.38 -44.96 -29.16
C LEU A 8 4.85 -43.54 -28.84
N PHE A 9 4.15 -42.51 -29.36
CA PHE A 9 4.35 -41.12 -28.93
C PHE A 9 3.68 -40.90 -27.54
N ILE A 10 4.47 -40.85 -26.49
CA ILE A 10 4.01 -40.41 -25.16
C ILE A 10 4.06 -38.88 -25.18
N THR A 11 2.93 -38.23 -25.37
CA THR A 11 2.75 -36.80 -25.11
C THR A 11 2.64 -36.60 -23.61
N THR A 12 3.72 -36.17 -22.97
CA THR A 12 3.71 -35.70 -21.57
C THR A 12 2.95 -34.39 -21.55
N LEU A 13 1.68 -34.40 -21.11
CA LEU A 13 0.99 -33.18 -20.63
C LEU A 13 1.69 -32.73 -19.36
N LEU A 14 2.54 -31.74 -19.48
CA LEU A 14 2.98 -30.96 -18.31
C LEU A 14 1.74 -30.24 -17.75
N PRO A 15 1.41 -30.41 -16.45
CA PRO A 15 0.36 -29.63 -15.86
C PRO A 15 0.77 -28.17 -15.94
N ASN A 16 -0.05 -27.34 -16.59
CA ASN A 16 0.03 -25.90 -16.43
C ASN A 16 -0.25 -25.60 -14.94
N LEU A 17 0.79 -25.44 -14.14
CA LEU A 17 0.69 -24.82 -12.84
C LEU A 17 0.21 -23.38 -13.11
N LEU A 18 -1.09 -23.14 -12.90
CA LEU A 18 -1.64 -21.79 -12.84
C LEU A 18 -0.83 -21.04 -11.78
N LYS A 19 0.02 -20.12 -12.23
CA LYS A 19 0.75 -19.23 -11.36
C LYS A 19 -0.32 -18.33 -10.73
N ALA A 20 -0.52 -18.40 -9.40
CA ALA A 20 -1.44 -17.52 -8.70
C ALA A 20 -1.12 -16.05 -9.08
N ASP A 21 -2.16 -15.28 -9.35
CA ASP A 21 -1.98 -13.85 -9.62
C ASP A 21 -1.49 -13.19 -8.32
N ILE A 22 -0.49 -12.32 -8.43
CA ILE A 22 0.01 -11.55 -7.29
C ILE A 22 -1.14 -10.78 -6.61
N LEU A 23 -2.17 -10.40 -7.36
CA LEU A 23 -3.35 -9.68 -6.87
C LEU A 23 -4.26 -10.53 -5.98
N ASP A 24 -4.15 -11.87 -5.99
CA ASP A 24 -4.90 -12.74 -5.07
C ASP A 24 -4.63 -12.43 -3.58
N HIS A 25 -3.47 -11.82 -3.30
CA HIS A 25 -3.07 -11.40 -1.95
C HIS A 25 -3.54 -9.99 -1.59
N TRP A 26 -4.31 -9.33 -2.45
CA TRP A 26 -4.67 -7.93 -2.26
C TRP A 26 -6.17 -7.69 -2.39
N SER A 27 -6.67 -6.74 -1.61
CA SER A 27 -8.06 -6.26 -1.66
C SER A 27 -8.09 -4.79 -2.03
N VAL A 28 -8.95 -4.46 -2.99
CA VAL A 28 -9.10 -3.09 -3.50
C VAL A 28 -10.20 -2.36 -2.73
N GLU A 29 -9.89 -1.21 -2.17
CA GLU A 29 -10.84 -0.25 -1.61
C GLU A 29 -10.75 1.04 -2.44
N ALA A 30 -11.68 1.26 -3.37
CA ALA A 30 -11.64 2.35 -4.35
C ALA A 30 -12.86 3.27 -4.25
N GLU A 31 -12.63 4.57 -4.47
CA GLU A 31 -13.67 5.61 -4.51
C GLU A 31 -14.32 5.73 -5.90
N SER A 32 -13.60 5.32 -6.95
CA SER A 32 -14.09 5.35 -8.32
C SER A 32 -14.22 3.95 -8.90
N PRO A 33 -15.32 3.65 -9.60
CA PRO A 33 -15.45 2.40 -10.36
C PRO A 33 -14.51 2.34 -11.58
N GLU A 34 -13.93 3.47 -12.00
CA GLU A 34 -12.97 3.57 -13.09
C GLU A 34 -11.53 3.24 -12.63
N THR A 35 -11.35 2.93 -11.35
CA THR A 35 -10.05 2.50 -10.83
C THR A 35 -9.61 1.21 -11.49
N SER A 36 -8.38 1.17 -11.97
CA SER A 36 -7.76 -0.03 -12.54
C SER A 36 -6.60 -0.49 -11.65
N VAL A 37 -6.59 -1.78 -11.32
CA VAL A 37 -5.48 -2.46 -10.65
C VAL A 37 -5.19 -3.73 -11.43
N THR A 38 -4.00 -3.80 -12.03
CA THR A 38 -3.60 -4.89 -12.92
C THR A 38 -2.19 -5.36 -12.62
N THR A 39 -1.83 -6.54 -13.13
CA THR A 39 -0.47 -7.06 -13.04
C THR A 39 0.24 -6.90 -14.38
N LEU A 40 1.39 -6.23 -14.38
CA LEU A 40 2.32 -6.15 -15.50
C LEU A 40 3.41 -7.23 -15.40
N PRO A 41 4.25 -7.43 -16.45
CA PRO A 41 5.44 -8.26 -16.36
C PRO A 41 6.30 -7.93 -15.14
N ASP A 42 7.12 -8.88 -14.69
CA ASP A 42 7.97 -8.77 -13.49
C ASP A 42 7.20 -8.56 -12.18
N SER A 43 5.94 -9.02 -12.14
CA SER A 43 5.07 -8.94 -10.96
C SER A 43 4.90 -7.49 -10.46
N ILE A 44 4.82 -6.53 -11.37
CA ILE A 44 4.50 -5.15 -11.06
C ILE A 44 2.98 -5.02 -10.96
N ILE A 45 2.49 -4.51 -9.84
CA ILE A 45 1.11 -4.08 -9.68
C ILE A 45 1.01 -2.65 -10.23
N ASP A 46 0.17 -2.47 -11.24
CA ASP A 46 -0.08 -1.20 -11.92
C ASP A 46 -1.44 -0.65 -11.48
N ILE A 47 -1.47 0.59 -11.03
CA ILE A 47 -2.61 1.21 -10.37
C ILE A 47 -2.92 2.54 -11.03
N VAL A 48 -4.07 2.64 -11.71
CA VAL A 48 -4.63 3.92 -12.17
C VAL A 48 -5.80 4.26 -11.27
N ALA A 49 -5.65 5.33 -10.49
CA ALA A 49 -6.62 5.77 -9.49
C ALA A 49 -7.16 7.18 -9.81
N PRO A 50 -8.30 7.30 -10.52
CA PRO A 50 -8.92 8.60 -10.82
C PRO A 50 -9.44 9.33 -9.58
N LYS A 51 -9.61 8.62 -8.46
CA LYS A 51 -9.94 9.11 -7.12
C LYS A 51 -9.16 8.35 -6.06
N GLY A 52 -9.64 8.38 -4.82
CA GLY A 52 -9.01 7.67 -3.70
C GLY A 52 -9.00 6.14 -3.88
N LEU A 53 -7.84 5.52 -3.60
CA LEU A 53 -7.67 4.07 -3.58
C LEU A 53 -6.78 3.66 -2.42
N THR A 54 -7.16 2.60 -1.73
CA THR A 54 -6.26 1.82 -0.86
C THR A 54 -6.21 0.39 -1.37
N LEU A 55 -5.02 -0.10 -1.64
CA LEU A 55 -4.75 -1.50 -1.97
C LEU A 55 -4.23 -2.18 -0.71
N TRP A 56 -5.08 -3.00 -0.10
CA TRP A 56 -4.79 -3.69 1.16
C TRP A 56 -4.13 -5.02 0.92
N TYR A 57 -3.03 -5.31 1.64
CA TYR A 57 -2.47 -6.65 1.69
C TYR A 57 -3.29 -7.51 2.66
N ASN A 58 -3.71 -8.72 2.21
CA ASN A 58 -4.73 -9.51 2.90
C ASN A 58 -4.24 -10.21 4.17
N GLU A 59 -2.94 -10.25 4.42
CA GLU A 59 -2.38 -10.92 5.58
C GLU A 59 -2.14 -9.95 6.74
N ARG A 60 -2.50 -10.39 7.95
CA ARG A 60 -2.29 -9.62 9.17
C ARG A 60 -0.86 -9.77 9.67
N MET A 61 -0.24 -8.67 9.97
CA MET A 61 1.07 -8.56 10.58
C MET A 61 0.93 -8.43 12.09
N GLU A 62 1.86 -9.02 12.87
CA GLU A 62 1.79 -9.02 14.33
C GLU A 62 3.20 -9.00 14.95
N GLY A 63 3.38 -8.22 16.01
CA GLY A 63 4.67 -8.04 16.69
C GLY A 63 5.59 -7.04 15.98
N ASN A 64 6.90 -7.23 16.16
CA ASN A 64 7.89 -6.42 15.46
C ASN A 64 7.82 -6.72 13.96
N THR A 65 7.58 -5.69 13.16
CA THR A 65 7.24 -5.83 11.75
C THR A 65 8.18 -5.00 10.89
N ILE A 66 8.65 -5.60 9.81
CA ILE A 66 9.40 -4.94 8.73
C ILE A 66 8.65 -5.21 7.43
N ILE A 67 8.39 -4.16 6.63
CA ILE A 67 7.77 -4.23 5.32
C ILE A 67 8.70 -3.57 4.32
N GLU A 68 8.92 -4.20 3.17
CA GLU A 68 9.76 -3.66 2.11
C GLU A 68 9.06 -3.78 0.76
N TYR A 69 9.17 -2.75 -0.06
CA TYR A 69 8.66 -2.75 -1.43
C TYR A 69 9.31 -1.64 -2.24
N ASP A 70 9.27 -1.80 -3.57
CA ASP A 70 9.59 -0.68 -4.47
C ASP A 70 8.29 -0.06 -4.98
N ALA A 71 8.25 1.27 -5.07
CA ALA A 71 7.10 1.99 -5.61
C ALA A 71 7.51 3.24 -6.38
N ARG A 72 6.67 3.65 -7.34
CA ARG A 72 6.82 4.90 -8.09
C ARG A 72 5.49 5.51 -8.47
N ILE A 73 5.50 6.80 -8.74
CA ILE A 73 4.43 7.49 -9.46
C ILE A 73 4.85 7.60 -10.92
N VAL A 74 3.98 7.13 -11.81
CA VAL A 74 4.14 7.21 -13.26
C VAL A 74 3.52 8.51 -13.74
N VAL A 75 4.30 9.30 -14.48
CA VAL A 75 3.83 10.52 -15.14
C VAL A 75 4.24 10.44 -16.59
N GLU A 76 3.26 10.46 -17.47
CA GLU A 76 3.44 10.38 -18.92
C GLU A 76 3.46 11.78 -19.55
N ASP A 77 4.34 11.95 -20.52
CA ASP A 77 4.36 13.19 -21.29
C ASP A 77 3.14 13.22 -22.24
N ASN A 78 2.54 14.38 -22.41
CA ASN A 78 1.35 14.58 -23.26
C ASN A 78 0.07 13.83 -22.87
N ASN A 79 0.00 13.32 -21.64
CA ASN A 79 -1.21 12.74 -21.08
C ASN A 79 -1.94 13.82 -20.25
N SER A 80 -3.16 14.19 -20.64
CA SER A 80 -3.97 15.25 -20.01
C SER A 80 -4.94 14.73 -18.94
N GLU A 81 -4.90 13.43 -18.64
CA GLU A 81 -5.77 12.85 -17.64
C GLU A 81 -5.50 13.45 -16.23
N PRO A 82 -6.54 13.73 -15.43
CA PRO A 82 -6.38 14.33 -14.11
C PRO A 82 -5.50 13.53 -13.14
N TRP A 83 -5.41 12.23 -13.33
CA TRP A 83 -4.57 11.33 -12.53
C TRP A 83 -3.11 11.28 -13.01
N ASN A 84 -2.78 11.86 -14.17
CA ASN A 84 -1.40 11.94 -14.67
C ASN A 84 -0.63 13.05 -13.96
N ARG A 85 -0.44 12.90 -12.67
CA ARG A 85 0.24 13.89 -11.82
C ARG A 85 1.22 13.26 -10.86
N LEU A 86 2.22 14.02 -10.47
CA LEU A 86 3.21 13.59 -9.47
C LEU A 86 2.68 13.90 -8.07
N SER A 87 2.08 12.91 -7.40
CA SER A 87 1.56 13.07 -6.04
C SER A 87 1.16 11.74 -5.41
N ASP A 88 1.14 11.69 -4.07
CA ASP A 88 0.42 10.70 -3.28
C ASP A 88 0.93 9.25 -3.38
N LEU A 89 2.24 9.04 -3.18
CA LEU A 89 2.83 7.73 -2.94
C LEU A 89 2.74 7.39 -1.43
N ASN A 90 1.52 7.16 -0.97
CA ASN A 90 1.22 7.07 0.45
C ASN A 90 1.11 5.61 0.91
N CYS A 91 1.22 5.37 2.22
CA CYS A 91 0.94 4.06 2.80
C CYS A 91 0.31 4.15 4.18
N PHE A 92 -0.40 3.07 4.53
CA PHE A 92 -0.87 2.72 5.86
C PHE A 92 -0.16 1.45 6.31
N TRP A 93 0.22 1.36 7.58
CA TRP A 93 0.67 0.08 8.13
C TRP A 93 0.23 -0.09 9.57
N MET A 94 0.22 -1.33 10.03
CA MET A 94 -0.39 -1.74 11.29
C MET A 94 -1.84 -1.27 11.42
N ALA A 95 -2.58 -1.22 10.28
CA ALA A 95 -3.95 -0.74 10.24
C ALA A 95 -4.92 -1.73 10.88
N SER A 96 -5.78 -1.24 11.76
CA SER A 96 -6.88 -2.00 12.36
C SER A 96 -8.12 -1.13 12.54
N ASP A 97 -9.30 -1.76 12.48
CA ASP A 97 -10.58 -1.11 12.71
C ASP A 97 -11.10 -1.49 14.10
N SER A 98 -10.99 -0.58 15.08
CA SER A 98 -11.45 -0.81 16.45
C SER A 98 -12.98 -0.88 16.58
N HIS A 99 -13.71 -0.47 15.54
CA HIS A 99 -15.19 -0.48 15.48
C HIS A 99 -15.75 -1.79 14.93
N LYS A 100 -14.90 -2.70 14.48
CA LYS A 100 -15.27 -4.03 14.00
C LYS A 100 -14.78 -5.12 14.95
N GLU A 101 -15.55 -6.18 15.11
CA GLU A 101 -15.20 -7.29 16.01
C GLU A 101 -13.90 -8.00 15.62
N SER A 102 -13.71 -8.25 14.33
CA SER A 102 -12.45 -8.85 13.80
C SER A 102 -11.25 -7.91 13.89
N ARG A 103 -11.48 -6.61 14.10
CA ARG A 103 -10.49 -5.52 13.96
C ARG A 103 -9.83 -5.45 12.58
N SER A 104 -10.38 -6.15 11.60
CA SER A 104 -9.92 -6.11 10.22
C SER A 104 -10.42 -4.85 9.52
N PRO A 105 -9.60 -4.16 8.71
CA PRO A 105 -10.06 -3.04 7.90
C PRO A 105 -11.01 -3.46 6.76
N PHE A 106 -11.04 -4.76 6.39
CA PHE A 106 -11.81 -5.24 5.24
C PHE A 106 -13.33 -5.13 5.45
N GLU A 107 -13.82 -5.39 6.66
CA GLU A 107 -15.25 -5.28 6.97
C GLU A 107 -15.78 -3.85 6.79
N GLY A 108 -14.94 -2.85 6.94
CA GLY A 108 -15.31 -1.44 6.79
C GLY A 108 -15.12 -0.87 5.37
N ILE A 109 -14.70 -1.69 4.40
CA ILE A 109 -14.52 -1.23 3.00
C ILE A 109 -15.81 -0.64 2.42
N PRO A 110 -17.00 -1.27 2.59
CA PRO A 110 -18.24 -0.73 2.04
C PRO A 110 -18.62 0.66 2.58
N GLU A 111 -18.26 0.95 3.83
CA GLU A 111 -18.51 2.26 4.45
C GLU A 111 -17.46 3.31 4.06
N ARG A 112 -16.18 2.90 3.96
CA ARG A 112 -15.08 3.83 3.66
C ARG A 112 -14.94 4.13 2.18
N GLN A 113 -15.11 3.13 1.32
CA GLN A 113 -15.12 3.28 -0.15
C GLN A 113 -13.90 4.02 -0.71
N GLY A 114 -12.71 3.84 -0.16
CA GLY A 114 -11.51 4.54 -0.59
C GLY A 114 -11.46 6.05 -0.31
N ILE A 115 -12.49 6.61 0.36
CA ILE A 115 -12.54 8.04 0.69
C ILE A 115 -11.59 8.35 1.85
N PHE A 116 -10.63 9.27 1.61
CA PHE A 116 -9.51 9.49 2.52
C PHE A 116 -9.93 9.86 3.95
N VAL A 117 -10.88 10.77 4.10
CA VAL A 117 -11.32 11.22 5.44
C VAL A 117 -11.98 10.12 6.26
N ARG A 118 -12.56 9.12 5.60
CA ARG A 118 -13.17 7.98 6.27
C ARG A 118 -12.15 7.00 6.84
N GLN A 119 -10.90 7.04 6.35
CA GLN A 119 -9.79 6.25 6.89
C GLN A 119 -9.36 6.71 8.30
N TYR A 120 -9.76 7.92 8.74
CA TYR A 120 -9.48 8.41 10.10
C TYR A 120 -10.13 7.56 11.20
N ALA A 121 -11.14 6.76 10.86
CA ALA A 121 -11.74 5.77 11.76
C ALA A 121 -10.81 4.58 12.04
N LEU A 122 -9.76 4.38 11.26
CA LEU A 122 -8.79 3.31 11.48
C LEU A 122 -7.70 3.74 12.48
N SER A 123 -7.20 2.78 13.23
CA SER A 123 -5.97 2.91 14.01
C SER A 123 -4.80 2.44 13.14
N LEU A 124 -3.82 3.30 12.84
CA LEU A 124 -2.73 2.99 11.93
C LEU A 124 -1.59 4.01 12.00
N TYR A 125 -0.45 3.69 11.39
CA TYR A 125 0.56 4.66 10.99
C TYR A 125 0.33 5.05 9.52
N TYR A 126 0.43 6.34 9.23
CA TYR A 126 0.27 6.91 7.90
C TYR A 126 1.49 7.70 7.49
N LEU A 127 2.02 7.44 6.33
CA LEU A 127 2.89 8.37 5.63
C LEU A 127 2.25 8.82 4.32
N GLY A 128 2.14 10.13 4.16
CA GLY A 128 1.80 10.77 2.89
C GLY A 128 3.07 11.29 2.24
N PHE A 129 3.65 10.54 1.30
CA PHE A 129 4.84 10.95 0.56
C PHE A 129 4.44 11.70 -0.70
N GLY A 130 4.88 12.96 -0.82
CA GLY A 130 4.50 13.83 -1.91
C GLY A 130 3.02 14.20 -1.96
N GLY A 131 2.37 14.31 -0.80
CA GLY A 131 0.98 14.75 -0.70
C GLY A 131 0.76 16.21 -1.14
N ASN A 132 -0.51 16.64 -1.27
CA ASN A 132 -0.89 17.99 -1.68
C ASN A 132 -0.21 18.45 -2.98
N HIS A 133 -0.35 17.70 -4.07
CA HIS A 133 0.31 18.00 -5.34
C HIS A 133 1.85 18.02 -5.24
N ASN A 134 2.42 17.06 -4.52
CA ASN A 134 3.85 16.92 -4.29
C ASN A 134 4.48 18.15 -3.59
N THR A 135 3.82 18.68 -2.58
CA THR A 135 4.33 19.82 -1.81
C THR A 135 4.65 19.46 -0.36
N THR A 136 4.23 18.28 0.11
CA THR A 136 4.43 17.86 1.50
C THR A 136 4.72 16.37 1.62
N THR A 137 5.54 16.01 2.62
CA THR A 137 5.64 14.63 3.13
C THR A 137 5.32 14.66 4.61
N ARG A 138 4.30 13.87 5.04
CA ARG A 138 3.73 13.94 6.38
C ARG A 138 3.59 12.57 7.02
N PHE A 139 4.05 12.46 8.24
CA PHE A 139 3.79 11.30 9.10
C PHE A 139 2.72 11.62 10.12
N ARG A 140 1.79 10.68 10.31
CA ARG A 140 0.72 10.74 11.31
C ARG A 140 0.49 9.37 11.95
N ARG A 141 0.01 9.40 13.17
CA ARG A 141 -0.54 8.23 13.84
C ARG A 141 -2.04 8.42 14.01
N TYR A 142 -2.83 7.54 13.41
CA TYR A 142 -4.29 7.55 13.56
C TYR A 142 -4.67 6.70 14.75
N THR A 143 -5.66 7.17 15.53
CA THR A 143 -6.09 6.54 16.77
C THR A 143 -7.42 5.77 16.64
N GLY A 144 -8.00 5.71 15.44
CA GLY A 144 -9.30 5.09 15.21
C GLY A 144 -10.46 5.97 15.71
N ASP A 145 -10.37 7.28 15.50
CA ASP A 145 -11.37 8.22 16.00
C ASP A 145 -12.48 8.43 14.95
N GLU A 146 -13.69 8.00 15.27
CA GLU A 146 -14.87 8.21 14.41
C GLU A 146 -15.19 9.67 14.11
N ARG A 147 -14.69 10.62 14.90
CA ARG A 147 -14.90 12.05 14.63
C ARG A 147 -14.43 12.45 13.25
N GLY A 148 -13.39 11.78 12.71
CA GLY A 148 -12.93 12.02 11.34
C GLY A 148 -13.95 11.69 10.27
N VAL A 149 -14.87 10.78 10.56
CA VAL A 149 -15.98 10.43 9.65
C VAL A 149 -17.15 11.40 9.78
N LYS A 150 -17.41 11.88 11.00
CA LYS A 150 -18.58 12.72 11.37
C LYS A 150 -18.29 14.22 11.27
N ASN A 151 -17.03 14.64 11.35
CA ASN A 151 -16.60 16.03 11.33
C ASN A 151 -15.57 16.26 10.23
N ALA A 152 -15.95 16.98 9.18
CA ALA A 152 -15.09 17.28 8.03
C ALA A 152 -13.81 18.07 8.39
N ASP A 153 -13.81 18.78 9.51
CA ASP A 153 -12.67 19.58 9.97
C ASP A 153 -11.67 18.78 10.84
N TYR A 154 -12.07 17.59 11.31
CA TYR A 154 -11.16 16.75 12.07
C TYR A 154 -10.03 16.23 11.17
N ARG A 155 -8.84 16.30 11.70
CA ARG A 155 -7.64 15.69 11.08
C ARG A 155 -6.76 15.07 12.17
N PRO A 156 -6.25 13.85 12.00
CA PRO A 156 -5.19 13.34 12.87
C PRO A 156 -3.99 14.31 12.90
N ALA A 157 -3.38 14.48 14.06
CA ALA A 157 -2.25 15.39 14.21
C ALA A 157 -1.10 15.03 13.26
N ILE A 158 -0.44 16.04 12.70
CA ILE A 158 0.84 15.88 12.00
C ILE A 158 1.92 15.73 13.06
N LEU A 159 2.68 14.64 13.01
CA LEU A 159 3.80 14.39 13.93
C LEU A 159 5.12 14.83 13.32
N ILE A 160 5.31 14.59 12.03
CA ILE A 160 6.50 15.01 11.26
C ILE A 160 6.02 15.53 9.91
N GLU A 161 6.61 16.63 9.45
CA GLU A 161 6.32 17.24 8.15
C GLU A 161 7.58 17.75 7.48
N TYR A 162 7.67 17.49 6.17
CA TYR A 162 8.68 18.05 5.28
C TYR A 162 7.99 18.76 4.11
N THR A 163 8.57 19.89 3.69
CA THR A 163 8.10 20.69 2.54
C THR A 163 9.24 21.03 1.57
N ASP A 164 10.46 20.62 1.88
CA ASP A 164 11.63 20.83 1.04
C ASP A 164 11.74 19.76 -0.06
N SER A 165 12.45 20.09 -1.13
CA SER A 165 12.54 19.26 -2.33
C SER A 165 13.24 17.91 -2.14
N ALA A 166 14.06 17.75 -1.08
CA ALA A 166 14.73 16.49 -0.79
C ALA A 166 13.73 15.40 -0.35
N HIS A 167 12.64 15.83 0.27
CA HIS A 167 11.58 14.96 0.79
C HIS A 167 10.32 14.91 -0.09
N LEU A 168 10.45 15.28 -1.38
CA LEU A 168 9.35 15.22 -2.35
C LEU A 168 9.60 14.17 -3.43
N LEU A 169 8.54 13.78 -4.14
CA LEU A 169 8.58 12.78 -5.19
C LEU A 169 9.35 13.27 -6.43
N LYS A 170 10.09 12.36 -7.05
CA LYS A 170 10.68 12.48 -8.38
C LYS A 170 9.83 11.71 -9.39
N LYS A 171 9.59 12.30 -10.55
CA LYS A 171 8.82 11.69 -11.65
C LYS A 171 9.45 10.37 -12.11
N ASN A 172 8.63 9.32 -12.21
CA ASN A 172 9.02 8.01 -12.76
C ASN A 172 10.18 7.31 -12.02
N TYR A 173 10.53 7.76 -10.82
CA TYR A 173 11.62 7.21 -10.04
C TYR A 173 11.14 6.05 -9.17
N TRP A 174 11.81 4.91 -9.19
CA TRP A 174 11.57 3.79 -8.29
C TRP A 174 12.23 4.05 -6.95
N TYR A 175 11.42 4.20 -5.91
CA TYR A 175 11.86 4.27 -4.52
C TYR A 175 11.88 2.88 -3.92
N HIS A 176 12.95 2.53 -3.21
CA HIS A 176 12.93 1.41 -2.28
C HIS A 176 12.44 1.90 -0.93
N ILE A 177 11.30 1.39 -0.49
CA ILE A 177 10.64 1.81 0.75
C ILE A 177 10.72 0.67 1.76
N ARG A 178 11.17 1.02 2.97
CA ARG A 178 11.20 0.12 4.11
C ARG A 178 10.49 0.77 5.29
N LEU A 179 9.52 0.05 5.86
CA LEU A 179 8.77 0.41 7.05
C LEU A 179 9.22 -0.50 8.18
N GLU A 180 9.44 0.07 9.35
CA GLU A 180 9.76 -0.69 10.55
C GLU A 180 8.81 -0.29 11.69
N GLN A 181 8.42 -1.27 12.47
CA GLN A 181 7.84 -1.11 13.79
C GLN A 181 8.51 -2.15 14.70
N ILE A 182 9.52 -1.72 15.44
CA ILE A 182 10.38 -2.57 16.26
C ILE A 182 10.44 -1.98 17.67
N ASP A 183 9.96 -2.74 18.66
CA ASP A 183 9.96 -2.34 20.09
C ASP A 183 9.38 -0.94 20.33
N GLY A 184 8.32 -0.62 19.58
CA GLY A 184 7.63 0.67 19.64
C GLY A 184 8.33 1.80 18.86
N CYS A 185 9.50 1.56 18.30
CA CYS A 185 10.14 2.51 17.38
C CYS A 185 9.59 2.29 15.97
N VAL A 186 9.02 3.34 15.40
CA VAL A 186 8.42 3.39 14.06
C VAL A 186 9.34 4.14 13.12
N ARG A 187 9.77 3.51 12.02
CA ARG A 187 10.62 4.15 11.01
C ARG A 187 10.00 4.03 9.62
N TYR A 188 10.21 5.07 8.83
CA TYR A 188 9.99 5.10 7.40
C TYR A 188 11.31 5.45 6.72
N ILE A 189 11.79 4.56 5.86
CA ILE A 189 13.10 4.61 5.24
C ILE A 189 12.90 4.61 3.73
N ILE A 190 13.52 5.56 3.02
CA ILE A 190 13.50 5.67 1.56
C ILE A 190 14.94 5.58 1.06
N ASP A 191 15.20 4.62 0.15
CA ASP A 191 16.53 4.42 -0.46
C ASP A 191 17.67 4.33 0.58
N GLY A 192 17.35 3.77 1.76
CA GLY A 192 18.29 3.63 2.87
C GLY A 192 18.38 4.85 3.81
N GLU A 193 17.73 5.97 3.51
CA GLU A 193 17.67 7.15 4.36
C GLU A 193 16.45 7.12 5.28
N VAL A 194 16.66 7.34 6.59
CA VAL A 194 15.57 7.40 7.58
C VAL A 194 14.87 8.74 7.49
N ILE A 195 13.63 8.74 6.95
CA ILE A 195 12.81 9.94 6.79
C ILE A 195 11.94 10.18 8.04
N VAL A 196 11.48 9.10 8.66
CA VAL A 196 10.71 9.17 9.91
C VAL A 196 11.34 8.24 10.92
N GLU A 197 11.56 8.76 12.14
CA GLU A 197 11.79 7.97 13.34
C GLU A 197 10.88 8.51 14.45
N TYR A 198 10.04 7.64 14.98
CA TYR A 198 9.06 8.01 16.00
C TYR A 198 8.94 6.91 17.04
N GLN A 199 9.17 7.24 18.31
CA GLN A 199 8.92 6.34 19.43
C GLN A 199 7.45 6.46 19.83
N ASP A 200 6.64 5.43 19.51
CA ASP A 200 5.23 5.40 19.91
C ASP A 200 5.11 4.91 21.37
N PRO A 201 4.56 5.71 22.30
CA PRO A 201 4.35 5.27 23.68
C PRO A 201 3.28 4.18 23.81
N THR A 202 2.45 3.99 22.78
CA THR A 202 1.40 2.97 22.71
C THR A 202 1.40 2.28 21.36
N PRO A 203 2.44 1.49 21.04
CA PRO A 203 2.63 0.94 19.70
C PRO A 203 1.49 0.02 19.28
N LEU A 204 1.24 0.00 17.98
CA LEU A 204 0.22 -0.86 17.39
C LEU A 204 0.75 -2.29 17.29
N PRO A 205 0.21 -3.27 18.06
CA PRO A 205 0.81 -4.59 18.15
C PRO A 205 0.55 -5.48 16.94
N ARG A 206 -0.44 -5.11 16.11
CA ARG A 206 -0.89 -5.88 14.94
C ARG A 206 -1.74 -5.04 14.01
N GLY A 207 -1.77 -5.42 12.74
CA GLY A 207 -2.59 -4.75 11.75
C GLY A 207 -2.25 -5.19 10.33
N TYR A 208 -2.71 -4.41 9.36
CA TYR A 208 -2.56 -4.69 7.92
C TYR A 208 -1.79 -3.56 7.24
N PHE A 209 -1.17 -3.91 6.11
CA PHE A 209 -0.56 -2.93 5.22
C PHE A 209 -1.57 -2.49 4.15
N GLY A 210 -1.55 -1.20 3.80
CA GLY A 210 -2.30 -0.63 2.69
C GLY A 210 -1.45 0.35 1.90
N PHE A 211 -1.25 0.09 0.61
CA PHE A 211 -0.72 1.10 -0.31
C PHE A 211 -1.85 2.08 -0.64
N ARG A 212 -1.57 3.38 -0.50
CA ARG A 212 -2.60 4.42 -0.65
C ARG A 212 -2.20 5.46 -1.68
N THR A 213 -3.12 5.74 -2.61
CA THR A 213 -2.93 6.82 -3.58
C THR A 213 -4.25 7.52 -3.92
N THR A 214 -4.18 8.65 -4.62
CA THR A 214 -5.36 9.37 -5.14
C THR A 214 -4.98 10.23 -6.32
N LEU A 215 -5.83 10.29 -7.35
CA LEU A 215 -5.59 11.05 -8.57
C LEU A 215 -4.16 10.81 -9.10
N SER A 216 -3.77 9.55 -9.27
CA SER A 216 -2.41 9.20 -9.67
C SER A 216 -2.34 7.87 -10.41
N HIS A 217 -1.27 7.68 -11.17
CA HIS A 217 -0.84 6.43 -11.74
C HIS A 217 0.38 5.95 -10.93
N ALA A 218 0.23 4.88 -10.17
CA ALA A 218 1.25 4.34 -9.29
C ALA A 218 1.61 2.91 -9.66
N GLN A 219 2.84 2.51 -9.36
CA GLN A 219 3.29 1.14 -9.51
C GLN A 219 3.98 0.66 -8.25
N ILE A 220 3.75 -0.60 -7.88
CA ILE A 220 4.37 -1.27 -6.74
C ILE A 220 4.90 -2.64 -7.16
N ARG A 221 6.05 -3.06 -6.61
CA ARG A 221 6.65 -4.37 -6.85
C ARG A 221 7.50 -4.82 -5.68
N ARG A 222 7.91 -6.09 -5.68
CA ARG A 222 8.84 -6.69 -4.68
C ARG A 222 8.35 -6.52 -3.24
N PHE A 223 7.04 -6.55 -3.05
CA PHE A 223 6.48 -6.49 -1.71
C PHE A 223 6.86 -7.70 -0.89
N THR A 224 7.44 -7.47 0.28
CA THR A 224 7.79 -8.48 1.27
C THR A 224 7.53 -7.96 2.68
N TYR A 225 7.33 -8.86 3.63
CA TYR A 225 7.29 -8.48 5.05
C TYR A 225 7.84 -9.60 5.93
N THR A 226 8.27 -9.22 7.12
CA THR A 226 8.66 -10.14 8.19
C THR A 226 8.06 -9.69 9.50
N CYS A 227 7.64 -10.66 10.33
CA CYS A 227 7.13 -10.41 11.67
C CYS A 227 7.90 -11.26 12.68
N THR A 228 8.24 -10.68 13.84
CA THR A 228 8.81 -11.41 14.98
C THR A 228 7.96 -11.12 16.21
N PRO A 229 7.65 -12.15 17.03
CA PRO A 229 6.87 -11.97 18.25
C PRO A 229 7.48 -10.89 19.16
N LEU A 230 6.63 -10.17 19.89
CA LEU A 230 7.05 -9.35 21.02
C LEU A 230 7.39 -10.32 22.18
N PHE A 231 8.55 -10.16 22.77
CA PHE A 231 8.97 -10.93 23.94
C PHE A 231 8.53 -10.26 25.24
#